data_bd72d246ea34e9012da831d825786a0d
#
_entry.id   bd72d246ea34e9012da831d825786a0d
#
_cell.length_a   1.000
_cell.length_b   1.000
_cell.length_c   1.000
_cell.angle_alpha   90.00
_cell.angle_beta   90.00
_cell.angle_gamma   90.00
#
_symmetry.space_group_name_H-M   'P 1'
#
loop_
_entity.id
_entity.type
_entity.pdbx_description
1 polymer ?
#
loop_
_entity_poly.entity_id
_entity_poly.type
_entity_poly.pdbx_seq_one_letter_code
_entity_poly.pdbx_strand_id
1 'polypeptide(L)'
;MADSVVVANNMVIGTGVTFKGSISAPGKAVVNGNVTGDLTADDLLIGKDGVVTGVVRAREIDVHGELNQDISCKDHILIHSTGRVSGSLEYSELEIQRGGQFRGDMKQR
;
A
#
# COMPACT_ATOMS: atom_id res chain seq x y z
N MET A 1 3.20 17.20 -12.72
CA MET A 1 4.49 16.83 -12.13
C MET A 1 5.10 15.67 -12.90
N ALA A 2 6.38 15.71 -13.13
CA ALA A 2 7.05 14.63 -13.84
C ALA A 2 7.16 13.39 -12.97
N ASP A 3 7.35 12.24 -13.61
CA ASP A 3 7.60 11.00 -12.90
C ASP A 3 8.86 11.11 -12.05
N SER A 4 8.82 10.53 -10.88
CA SER A 4 9.92 10.58 -9.94
C SER A 4 10.26 9.18 -9.44
N VAL A 5 11.54 9.01 -9.08
CA VAL A 5 12.01 7.80 -8.40
C VAL A 5 12.56 8.23 -7.05
N VAL A 6 12.03 7.63 -6.00
CA VAL A 6 12.48 7.92 -4.64
C VAL A 6 13.04 6.67 -4.03
N VAL A 7 14.25 6.78 -3.45
CA VAL A 7 14.87 5.71 -2.70
C VAL A 7 15.23 6.26 -1.33
N ALA A 8 14.66 5.68 -0.29
CA ALA A 8 14.89 6.11 1.07
C ALA A 8 14.65 4.97 2.04
N ASN A 9 15.32 4.99 3.20
CA ASN A 9 15.07 3.95 4.20
C ASN A 9 13.68 4.10 4.80
N ASN A 10 13.30 5.32 5.13
CA ASN A 10 11.96 5.63 5.64
C ASN A 10 11.38 6.77 4.82
N MET A 11 10.09 6.67 4.57
CA MET A 11 9.42 7.66 3.74
C MET A 11 8.04 7.97 4.30
N VAL A 12 7.65 9.25 4.24
CA VAL A 12 6.32 9.69 4.64
C VAL A 12 5.75 10.57 3.53
N ILE A 13 4.56 10.22 3.06
CA ILE A 13 3.81 11.05 2.13
C ILE A 13 2.64 11.64 2.89
N GLY A 14 2.66 12.95 3.06
CA GLY A 14 1.64 13.64 3.84
C GLY A 14 0.32 13.81 3.12
N THR A 15 -0.69 14.20 3.87
CA THR A 15 -2.02 14.47 3.34
C THR A 15 -1.96 15.59 2.31
N GLY A 16 -2.65 15.38 1.19
CA GLY A 16 -2.70 16.36 0.11
C GLY A 16 -1.55 16.28 -0.88
N VAL A 17 -0.56 15.42 -0.61
CA VAL A 17 0.57 15.22 -1.52
C VAL A 17 0.20 14.16 -2.54
N THR A 18 0.50 14.43 -3.80
CA THR A 18 0.31 13.48 -4.89
C THR A 18 1.67 13.11 -5.45
N PHE A 19 1.95 11.83 -5.53
CA PHE A 19 3.20 11.31 -6.08
C PHE A 19 2.88 10.38 -7.25
N LYS A 20 3.63 10.55 -8.33
CA LYS A 20 3.55 9.64 -9.49
C LYS A 20 4.94 9.16 -9.83
N GLY A 21 5.09 7.87 -9.99
CA GLY A 21 6.37 7.26 -10.35
C GLY A 21 6.66 6.04 -9.51
N SER A 22 7.94 5.81 -9.24
CA SER A 22 8.39 4.64 -8.48
C SER A 22 8.98 5.05 -7.14
N ILE A 23 8.61 4.33 -6.11
CA ILE A 23 9.12 4.55 -4.77
C ILE A 23 9.76 3.26 -4.28
N SER A 24 10.97 3.37 -3.75
CA SER A 24 11.63 2.25 -3.09
C SER A 24 12.07 2.71 -1.70
N ALA A 25 11.46 2.11 -0.68
CA ALA A 25 11.77 2.43 0.72
C ALA A 25 12.03 1.12 1.46
N PRO A 26 13.29 0.67 1.52
CA PRO A 26 13.59 -0.61 2.15
C PRO A 26 13.27 -0.68 3.65
N GLY A 27 13.01 0.45 4.28
CA GLY A 27 12.52 0.47 5.64
C GLY A 27 11.00 0.60 5.69
N LYS A 28 10.50 1.69 6.24
CA LYS A 28 9.08 1.91 6.43
C LYS A 28 8.57 3.03 5.55
N ALA A 29 7.44 2.80 4.91
CA ALA A 29 6.75 3.83 4.12
C ALA A 29 5.39 4.12 4.74
N VAL A 30 5.08 5.40 4.94
CA VAL A 30 3.78 5.84 5.43
C VAL A 30 3.15 6.71 4.35
N VAL A 31 1.96 6.34 3.93
CA VAL A 31 1.26 7.05 2.86
C VAL A 31 -0.04 7.64 3.40
N ASN A 32 -0.11 8.95 3.47
CA ASN A 32 -1.34 9.66 3.83
C ASN A 32 -1.88 10.49 2.68
N GLY A 33 -1.18 10.48 1.55
CA GLY A 33 -1.59 11.18 0.34
C GLY A 33 -1.90 10.20 -0.78
N ASN A 34 -1.74 10.66 -2.02
CA ASN A 34 -2.01 9.85 -3.20
C ASN A 34 -0.70 9.39 -3.85
N VAL A 35 -0.61 8.10 -4.12
CA VAL A 35 0.53 7.52 -4.83
C VAL A 35 0.02 6.76 -6.03
N THR A 36 0.60 7.03 -7.19
CA THR A 36 0.29 6.32 -8.43
C THR A 36 1.59 5.78 -9.01
N GLY A 37 1.63 4.48 -9.30
CA GLY A 37 2.80 3.83 -9.87
C GLY A 37 3.26 2.65 -9.05
N ASP A 38 4.58 2.49 -8.91
CA ASP A 38 5.18 1.36 -8.21
C ASP A 38 5.64 1.76 -6.82
N LEU A 39 5.29 0.96 -5.83
CA LEU A 39 5.72 1.19 -4.46
C LEU A 39 6.31 -0.09 -3.89
N THR A 40 7.54 -0.01 -3.41
CA THR A 40 8.22 -1.13 -2.77
C THR A 40 8.70 -0.69 -1.39
N ALA A 41 8.37 -1.46 -0.38
CA ALA A 41 8.78 -1.17 0.99
C ALA A 41 8.85 -2.47 1.79
N ASP A 42 9.53 -2.45 2.93
CA ASP A 42 9.44 -3.57 3.87
C ASP A 42 8.15 -3.45 4.69
N ASP A 43 7.96 -2.31 5.33
CA ASP A 43 6.74 -2.03 6.09
C ASP A 43 6.00 -0.90 5.40
N LEU A 44 4.75 -1.15 5.04
CA LEU A 44 3.91 -0.15 4.40
C LEU A 44 2.71 0.14 5.28
N LEU A 45 2.52 1.40 5.60
CA LEU A 45 1.35 1.87 6.32
C LEU A 45 0.61 2.88 5.46
N ILE A 46 -0.63 2.58 5.16
CA ILE A 46 -1.48 3.50 4.41
C ILE A 46 -2.47 4.11 5.39
N GLY A 47 -2.36 5.41 5.62
CA GLY A 47 -3.24 6.13 6.53
C GLY A 47 -4.66 6.27 5.98
N LYS A 48 -5.56 6.78 6.80
CA LYS A 48 -6.97 6.89 6.43
C LYS A 48 -7.19 7.70 5.16
N ASP A 49 -6.37 8.71 4.93
CA ASP A 49 -6.49 9.57 3.75
C ASP A 49 -5.59 9.10 2.61
N GLY A 50 -4.86 8.02 2.82
CA GLY A 50 -3.95 7.52 1.80
C GLY A 50 -4.66 6.73 0.73
N VAL A 51 -4.23 6.93 -0.52
CA VAL A 51 -4.72 6.17 -1.66
C VAL A 51 -3.51 5.76 -2.48
N VAL A 52 -3.38 4.47 -2.73
CA VAL A 52 -2.30 3.94 -3.56
C VAL A 52 -2.91 3.23 -4.75
N THR A 53 -2.49 3.61 -5.94
CA THR A 53 -2.95 2.99 -7.17
C THR A 53 -1.74 2.50 -7.97
N GLY A 54 -1.73 1.24 -8.32
CA GLY A 54 -0.65 0.64 -9.10
C GLY A 54 -0.13 -0.63 -8.45
N VAL A 55 1.18 -0.86 -8.57
CA VAL A 55 1.81 -2.07 -8.06
C VAL A 55 2.44 -1.78 -6.71
N VAL A 56 2.07 -2.57 -5.71
CA VAL A 56 2.61 -2.46 -4.36
C VAL A 56 3.29 -3.76 -3.99
N ARG A 57 4.52 -3.65 -3.51
CA ARG A 57 5.27 -4.80 -3.00
C ARG A 57 5.80 -4.47 -1.61
N ALA A 58 5.45 -5.29 -0.65
CA ALA A 58 5.90 -5.09 0.71
C ALA A 58 5.91 -6.41 1.47
N ARG A 59 6.61 -6.44 2.58
CA ARG A 59 6.59 -7.60 3.46
C ARG A 59 5.40 -7.53 4.40
N GLU A 60 5.20 -6.36 5.00
CA GLU A 60 4.07 -6.13 5.89
C GLU A 60 3.31 -4.90 5.43
N ILE A 61 2.00 -5.01 5.39
CA ILE A 61 1.14 -3.93 4.92
C ILE A 61 0.03 -3.71 5.95
N ASP A 62 -0.13 -2.46 6.36
CA ASP A 62 -1.27 -2.03 7.17
C ASP A 62 -2.08 -1.05 6.35
N VAL A 63 -3.35 -1.38 6.13
CA VAL A 63 -4.22 -0.56 5.28
C VAL A 63 -5.31 0.09 6.11
N HIS A 64 -5.25 1.41 6.24
CA HIS A 64 -6.33 2.21 6.83
C HIS A 64 -7.07 3.02 5.77
N GLY A 65 -6.50 3.13 4.57
CA GLY A 65 -7.05 3.88 3.46
C GLY A 65 -7.41 2.99 2.29
N GLU A 66 -6.97 3.36 1.08
CA GLU A 66 -7.29 2.61 -0.13
C GLU A 66 -6.04 2.07 -0.82
N LEU A 67 -6.14 0.82 -1.27
CA LEU A 67 -5.17 0.20 -2.16
C LEU A 67 -5.90 -0.30 -3.39
N ASN A 68 -5.43 0.08 -4.56
CA ASN A 68 -6.02 -0.35 -5.83
C ASN A 68 -4.98 -1.01 -6.71
N GLN A 69 -5.42 -2.00 -7.49
CA GLN A 69 -4.68 -2.75 -8.50
C GLN A 69 -3.87 -3.89 -7.90
N ASP A 70 -2.58 -4.01 -8.23
CA ASP A 70 -1.82 -5.21 -7.87
C ASP A 70 -1.07 -5.01 -6.57
N ILE A 71 -1.29 -5.91 -5.63
CA ILE A 71 -0.65 -5.86 -4.32
C ILE A 71 0.03 -7.19 -4.06
N SER A 72 1.30 -7.14 -3.69
CA SER A 72 2.07 -8.32 -3.35
C SER A 72 2.63 -8.16 -1.95
N CYS A 73 2.17 -9.00 -1.03
CA CYS A 73 2.63 -8.99 0.35
C CYS A 73 3.34 -10.30 0.66
N LYS A 74 4.58 -10.22 1.13
CA LYS A 74 5.36 -11.43 1.38
C LYS A 74 5.02 -12.10 2.71
N ASP A 75 4.74 -11.32 3.74
CA ASP A 75 4.49 -11.86 5.07
C ASP A 75 3.06 -11.67 5.51
N HIS A 76 2.68 -10.46 5.84
CA HIS A 76 1.41 -10.21 6.49
C HIS A 76 0.76 -8.93 5.97
N ILE A 77 -0.53 -9.00 5.70
CA ILE A 77 -1.32 -7.82 5.38
C ILE A 77 -2.48 -7.72 6.35
N LEU A 78 -2.64 -6.54 6.94
CA LEU A 78 -3.74 -6.24 7.84
C LEU A 78 -4.58 -5.11 7.24
N ILE A 79 -5.83 -5.40 6.99
CA ILE A 79 -6.78 -4.40 6.52
C ILE A 79 -7.61 -3.96 7.72
N HIS A 80 -7.42 -2.70 8.11
CA HIS A 80 -8.12 -2.15 9.25
C HIS A 80 -9.57 -1.80 8.90
N SER A 81 -10.35 -1.44 9.91
CA SER A 81 -11.78 -1.21 9.73
C SER A 81 -12.10 -0.12 8.70
N THR A 82 -11.19 0.80 8.47
CA THR A 82 -11.37 1.86 7.47
C THR A 82 -10.67 1.54 6.15
N GLY A 83 -10.03 0.38 6.05
CA GLY A 83 -9.26 0.01 4.87
C GLY A 83 -10.12 -0.51 3.74
N ARG A 84 -9.73 -0.22 2.52
CA ARG A 84 -10.36 -0.71 1.30
C ARG A 84 -9.28 -1.17 0.34
N VAL A 85 -9.41 -2.40 -0.11
CA VAL A 85 -8.47 -2.97 -1.07
C VAL A 85 -9.25 -3.46 -2.29
N SER A 86 -8.80 -3.07 -3.46
CA SER A 86 -9.41 -3.50 -4.72
C SER A 86 -8.34 -3.99 -5.69
N GLY A 87 -8.66 -5.02 -6.44
CA GLY A 87 -7.77 -5.55 -7.47
C GLY A 87 -7.26 -6.93 -7.12
N SER A 88 -5.99 -7.19 -7.41
CA SER A 88 -5.37 -8.48 -7.16
C SER A 88 -4.47 -8.40 -5.93
N LEU A 89 -4.66 -9.33 -5.01
CA LEU A 89 -3.85 -9.40 -3.79
C LEU A 89 -3.19 -10.77 -3.70
N GLU A 90 -1.87 -10.75 -3.54
CA GLU A 90 -1.10 -11.95 -3.26
C GLU A 90 -0.53 -11.81 -1.85
N TYR A 91 -0.74 -12.81 -1.00
CA TYR A 91 -0.38 -12.70 0.41
C TYR A 91 0.04 -14.05 0.99
N SER A 92 0.76 -14.01 2.11
CA SER A 92 1.03 -15.20 2.91
C SER A 92 0.03 -15.29 4.06
N GLU A 93 -0.14 -14.20 4.81
CA GLU A 93 -1.13 -14.11 5.86
C GLU A 93 -1.99 -12.86 5.66
N LEU A 94 -3.28 -13.02 5.83
CA LEU A 94 -4.25 -11.94 5.66
C LEU A 94 -5.13 -11.84 6.89
N GLU A 95 -5.28 -10.61 7.38
CA GLU A 95 -6.25 -10.33 8.41
C GLU A 95 -7.07 -9.11 8.00
N ILE A 96 -8.39 -9.22 8.08
CA ILE A 96 -9.30 -8.12 7.80
C ILE A 96 -10.10 -7.85 9.05
N GLN A 97 -9.98 -6.64 9.57
CA GLN A 97 -10.76 -6.23 10.73
C GLN A 97 -12.20 -5.94 10.33
N ARG A 98 -13.09 -5.99 11.31
CA ARG A 98 -14.50 -5.70 11.07
C ARG A 98 -14.65 -4.30 10.46
N GLY A 99 -15.34 -4.22 9.33
CA GLY A 99 -15.52 -2.99 8.59
C GLY A 99 -14.59 -2.84 7.41
N GLY A 100 -13.47 -3.55 7.41
CA GLY A 100 -12.54 -3.54 6.27
C GLY A 100 -13.18 -4.19 5.05
N GLN A 101 -12.81 -3.72 3.87
CA GLN A 101 -13.38 -4.20 2.62
C GLN A 101 -12.31 -4.67 1.64
N PHE A 102 -12.61 -5.75 0.95
CA PHE A 102 -11.79 -6.23 -0.15
C PHE A 102 -12.67 -6.58 -1.33
N ARG A 103 -12.23 -6.14 -2.51
CA ARG A 103 -12.88 -6.48 -3.77
C ARG A 103 -11.84 -6.93 -4.78
N GLY A 104 -12.08 -8.06 -5.41
CA GLY A 104 -11.21 -8.56 -6.45
C GLY A 104 -10.73 -9.97 -6.15
N ASP A 105 -9.52 -10.26 -6.61
CA ASP A 105 -8.94 -11.60 -6.49
C ASP A 105 -7.91 -11.64 -5.38
N MET A 106 -8.03 -12.63 -4.52
CA MET A 106 -7.03 -12.92 -3.49
C MET A 106 -6.34 -14.23 -3.81
N LYS A 107 -5.03 -14.23 -3.69
CA LYS A 107 -4.25 -15.43 -3.92
C LYS A 107 -3.28 -15.61 -2.78
N GLN A 108 -3.33 -16.76 -2.13
CA GLN A 108 -2.38 -17.10 -1.08
C GLN A 108 -1.15 -17.74 -1.68
N ARG A 109 0.00 -17.29 -1.22
CA ARG A 109 1.29 -17.82 -1.68
C ARG A 109 1.58 -19.19 -1.13
#